data_a9f1e5e5605cfbeddc8ac59be13cf3a2
#
_entry.id   a9f1e5e5605cfbeddc8ac59be13cf3a2
#
_cell.length_a   1.000
_cell.length_b   1.000
_cell.length_c   1.000
_cell.angle_alpha   90.00
_cell.angle_beta   90.00
_cell.angle_gamma   90.00
#
_symmetry.space_group_name_H-M   'P 1'
#
loop_
_entity.id
_entity.type
_entity.pdbx_description
1 polymer ?
#
loop_
_entity_poly.entity_id
_entity_poly.type
_entity_poly.pdbx_seq_one_letter_code
_entity_poly.pdbx_strand_id
1 'polypeptide(L)'
;DYRLRYALYKSDPALRAAHAMAPWIVTWDDHEVANNYAGDIPDKPASRDEFLRRRAAAYQAYFEMMPLRRAQLPSGPDLLLFRSLDFGRLATFHVLDTRQYRTDQPQGDGRKPPSPELLDPRGTLLGERQRAWLDAGLERSAGTWNVLAQQVMMARVDLARGPEVLHSMDQWPGYEFERRRVVRHFRDRRVKNPVVITGDIHSNWANE
;
A
#
# COMPACT_ATOMS: atom_id res chain seq x y z
N ASP A 1 -9.35 -19.52 7.00
CA ASP A 1 -8.00 -19.93 7.33
C ASP A 1 -7.02 -19.47 6.26
N TYR A 2 -6.18 -18.46 6.57
CA TYR A 2 -5.28 -17.79 5.63
C TYR A 2 -4.25 -18.75 5.02
N ARG A 3 -3.63 -19.65 5.80
CA ARG A 3 -2.65 -20.61 5.29
C ARG A 3 -3.24 -21.56 4.24
N LEU A 4 -4.46 -22.04 4.45
CA LEU A 4 -5.14 -22.90 3.47
C LEU A 4 -5.44 -22.15 2.17
N ARG A 5 -5.78 -20.87 2.25
CA ARG A 5 -6.00 -20.03 1.07
C ARG A 5 -4.71 -19.84 0.27
N TYR A 6 -3.60 -19.53 0.94
CA TYR A 6 -2.30 -19.46 0.27
C TYR A 6 -1.87 -20.81 -0.33
N ALA A 7 -2.03 -21.90 0.41
CA ALA A 7 -1.70 -23.23 -0.08
C ALA A 7 -2.48 -23.61 -1.35
N LEU A 8 -3.77 -23.25 -1.39
CA LEU A 8 -4.62 -23.48 -2.56
C LEU A 8 -4.07 -22.78 -3.81
N TYR A 9 -3.81 -21.48 -3.73
CA TYR A 9 -3.31 -20.72 -4.89
C TYR A 9 -1.86 -21.08 -5.25
N LYS A 10 -1.00 -21.31 -4.26
CA LYS A 10 0.40 -21.69 -4.48
C LYS A 10 0.58 -23.16 -4.91
N SER A 11 -0.48 -23.96 -4.95
CA SER A 11 -0.46 -25.27 -5.59
C SER A 11 -0.55 -25.21 -7.12
N ASP A 12 -0.94 -24.07 -7.69
CA ASP A 12 -0.99 -23.87 -9.14
C ASP A 12 0.41 -24.02 -9.77
N PRO A 13 0.58 -24.92 -10.78
CA PRO A 13 1.90 -25.18 -11.35
C PRO A 13 2.50 -23.98 -12.09
N ALA A 14 1.67 -23.13 -12.73
CA ALA A 14 2.14 -21.96 -13.44
C ALA A 14 2.63 -20.86 -12.46
N LEU A 15 1.90 -20.64 -11.36
CA LEU A 15 2.33 -19.73 -10.31
C LEU A 15 3.64 -20.22 -9.65
N ARG A 16 3.77 -21.51 -9.40
CA ARG A 16 5.02 -22.09 -8.88
C ARG A 16 6.19 -21.89 -9.82
N ALA A 17 5.98 -22.12 -11.13
CA ALA A 17 6.99 -21.86 -12.14
C ALA A 17 7.40 -20.38 -12.17
N ALA A 18 6.44 -19.46 -12.12
CA ALA A 18 6.72 -18.02 -12.04
C ALA A 18 7.54 -17.65 -10.83
N HIS A 19 7.23 -18.18 -9.64
CA HIS A 19 8.02 -17.96 -8.41
C HIS A 19 9.43 -18.54 -8.49
N ALA A 20 9.65 -19.61 -9.26
CA ALA A 20 10.97 -20.22 -9.44
C ALA A 20 11.85 -19.48 -10.45
N MET A 21 11.27 -18.70 -11.36
CA MET A 21 11.98 -18.04 -12.46
C MET A 21 12.72 -16.76 -12.05
N ALA A 22 12.24 -16.04 -11.05
CA ALA A 22 12.80 -14.74 -10.68
C ALA A 22 12.53 -14.43 -9.19
N PRO A 23 13.35 -13.57 -8.55
CA PRO A 23 13.03 -13.03 -7.23
C PRO A 23 11.80 -12.12 -7.33
N TRP A 24 10.98 -12.15 -6.28
CA TRP A 24 9.76 -11.36 -6.16
C TRP A 24 9.91 -10.27 -5.12
N ILE A 25 9.50 -9.06 -5.46
CA ILE A 25 9.27 -7.97 -4.52
C ILE A 25 7.78 -7.94 -4.25
N VAL A 26 7.38 -8.26 -3.02
CA VAL A 26 5.98 -8.41 -2.64
C VAL A 26 5.57 -7.34 -1.64
N THR A 27 4.32 -6.93 -1.71
CA THR A 27 3.61 -6.19 -0.67
C THR A 27 2.19 -6.75 -0.58
N TRP A 28 1.52 -6.55 0.55
CA TRP A 28 0.10 -6.88 0.70
C TRP A 28 -0.78 -5.72 0.30
N ASP A 29 -2.08 -5.99 0.19
CA ASP A 29 -3.12 -4.98 0.25
C ASP A 29 -4.14 -5.36 1.35
N ASP A 30 -5.40 -5.06 1.19
CA ASP A 30 -6.44 -5.27 2.18
C ASP A 30 -6.88 -6.74 2.28
N HIS A 31 -7.04 -7.42 1.13
CA HIS A 31 -7.56 -8.78 1.06
C HIS A 31 -6.64 -9.85 1.67
N GLU A 32 -5.38 -9.52 1.95
CA GLU A 32 -4.51 -10.37 2.77
C GLU A 32 -4.98 -10.44 4.23
N VAL A 33 -5.83 -9.49 4.68
CA VAL A 33 -6.40 -9.45 6.03
C VAL A 33 -7.92 -9.36 6.00
N ALA A 34 -8.47 -8.22 5.54
CA ALA A 34 -9.90 -7.94 5.44
C ALA A 34 -10.13 -6.76 4.50
N ASN A 35 -11.23 -6.82 3.73
CA ASN A 35 -11.60 -5.77 2.79
C ASN A 35 -11.48 -4.38 3.43
N ASN A 36 -10.84 -3.45 2.73
CA ASN A 36 -10.67 -2.04 3.04
C ASN A 36 -10.31 -1.68 4.50
N TYR A 37 -9.66 -2.58 5.26
CA TYR A 37 -9.28 -2.27 6.63
C TYR A 37 -8.31 -1.07 6.70
N ALA A 38 -8.47 -0.27 7.74
CA ALA A 38 -7.62 0.89 8.00
C ALA A 38 -6.92 0.75 9.36
N GLY A 39 -5.63 0.45 9.33
CA GLY A 39 -4.87 0.27 10.58
C GLY A 39 -5.44 -0.85 11.45
N ASP A 40 -6.03 -0.49 12.56
CA ASP A 40 -6.71 -1.39 13.51
C ASP A 40 -8.25 -1.34 13.43
N ILE A 41 -8.78 -0.70 12.39
CA ILE A 41 -10.22 -0.54 12.13
C ILE A 41 -10.62 -1.50 11.02
N PRO A 42 -11.52 -2.46 11.28
CA PRO A 42 -12.04 -3.37 10.26
C PRO A 42 -13.17 -2.72 9.45
N ASP A 43 -13.35 -3.11 8.19
CA ASP A 43 -14.49 -2.76 7.35
C ASP A 43 -15.85 -3.22 7.96
N LYS A 44 -15.87 -4.43 8.53
CA LYS A 44 -17.07 -4.97 9.16
C LYS A 44 -17.03 -4.82 10.68
N PRO A 45 -18.17 -4.59 11.33
CA PRO A 45 -18.23 -4.47 12.78
C PRO A 45 -17.57 -5.65 13.50
N ALA A 46 -16.52 -5.36 14.24
CA ALA A 46 -15.82 -6.29 15.11
C ALA A 46 -15.15 -5.49 16.24
N SER A 47 -14.87 -6.12 17.38
CA SER A 47 -14.04 -5.45 18.37
C SER A 47 -12.60 -5.26 17.84
N ARG A 48 -11.94 -4.20 18.28
CA ARG A 48 -10.54 -3.94 17.95
C ARG A 48 -9.64 -5.13 18.25
N ASP A 49 -9.83 -5.76 19.41
CA ASP A 49 -9.01 -6.89 19.85
C ASP A 49 -9.24 -8.15 19.00
N GLU A 50 -10.48 -8.39 18.57
CA GLU A 50 -10.80 -9.48 17.66
C GLU A 50 -10.16 -9.26 16.29
N PHE A 51 -10.27 -8.03 15.77
CA PHE A 51 -9.63 -7.68 14.51
C PHE A 51 -8.11 -7.78 14.57
N LEU A 52 -7.47 -7.32 15.64
CA LEU A 52 -6.01 -7.43 15.82
C LEU A 52 -5.54 -8.88 15.92
N ARG A 53 -6.31 -9.78 16.55
CA ARG A 53 -6.02 -11.23 16.50
C ARG A 53 -6.11 -11.78 15.09
N ARG A 54 -7.11 -11.35 14.32
CA ARG A 54 -7.26 -11.73 12.90
C ARG A 54 -6.08 -11.22 12.08
N ARG A 55 -5.69 -9.95 12.25
CA ARG A 55 -4.55 -9.32 11.56
C ARG A 55 -3.24 -10.05 11.87
N ALA A 56 -3.00 -10.41 13.14
CA ALA A 56 -1.84 -11.20 13.53
C ALA A 56 -1.76 -12.55 12.80
N ALA A 57 -2.88 -13.28 12.72
CA ALA A 57 -2.94 -14.54 12.00
C ALA A 57 -2.71 -14.39 10.49
N ALA A 58 -3.23 -13.30 9.90
CA ALA A 58 -3.03 -12.97 8.50
C ALA A 58 -1.57 -12.63 8.19
N TYR A 59 -0.95 -11.77 8.99
CA TYR A 59 0.45 -11.38 8.82
C TYR A 59 1.42 -12.55 9.02
N GLN A 60 1.13 -13.43 9.97
CA GLN A 60 1.89 -14.65 10.15
C GLN A 60 1.81 -15.55 8.90
N ALA A 61 0.62 -15.76 8.36
CA ALA A 61 0.44 -16.55 7.14
C ALA A 61 1.12 -15.91 5.93
N TYR A 62 1.04 -14.58 5.80
CA TYR A 62 1.71 -13.84 4.73
C TYR A 62 3.23 -14.02 4.80
N PHE A 63 3.82 -13.86 5.99
CA PHE A 63 5.26 -14.05 6.20
C PHE A 63 5.72 -15.48 5.86
N GLU A 64 4.95 -16.48 6.24
CA GLU A 64 5.28 -17.89 5.98
C GLU A 64 5.18 -18.26 4.50
N MET A 65 4.28 -17.59 3.77
CA MET A 65 3.93 -17.98 2.40
C MET A 65 4.55 -17.08 1.32
N MET A 66 5.04 -15.89 1.68
CA MET A 66 5.58 -14.92 0.73
C MET A 66 7.08 -14.74 0.90
N PRO A 67 7.84 -14.39 -0.16
CA PRO A 67 9.31 -14.27 -0.12
C PRO A 67 9.75 -13.01 0.64
N LEU A 68 9.57 -12.99 1.93
CA LEU A 68 10.01 -11.96 2.85
C LEU A 68 11.33 -12.34 3.53
N ARG A 69 12.07 -11.33 3.97
CA ARG A 69 13.29 -11.51 4.73
C ARG A 69 12.99 -11.61 6.24
N ARG A 70 13.91 -12.14 7.01
CA ARG A 70 13.79 -12.26 8.47
C ARG A 70 13.49 -10.92 9.17
N ALA A 71 13.92 -9.78 8.58
CA ALA A 71 13.61 -8.45 9.09
C ALA A 71 12.11 -8.11 9.07
N GLN A 72 11.30 -8.83 8.29
CA GLN A 72 9.85 -8.71 8.24
C GLN A 72 9.13 -9.76 9.10
N LEU A 73 9.81 -10.41 10.06
CA LEU A 73 9.16 -11.35 10.96
C LEU A 73 8.07 -10.63 11.77
N PRO A 74 6.81 -11.14 11.76
CA PRO A 74 5.72 -10.52 12.51
C PRO A 74 5.96 -10.52 14.01
N SER A 75 5.45 -9.49 14.68
CA SER A 75 5.36 -9.41 16.13
C SER A 75 3.90 -9.20 16.53
N GLY A 76 3.16 -10.29 16.73
CA GLY A 76 1.72 -10.23 16.94
C GLY A 76 0.99 -9.60 15.74
N PRO A 77 0.19 -8.53 15.95
CA PRO A 77 -0.56 -7.88 14.88
C PRO A 77 0.29 -6.93 14.02
N ASP A 78 1.60 -6.82 14.26
CA ASP A 78 2.46 -5.87 13.57
C ASP A 78 3.53 -6.59 12.74
N LEU A 79 3.82 -6.02 11.56
CA LEU A 79 4.89 -6.49 10.68
C LEU A 79 5.52 -5.27 9.96
N LEU A 80 6.83 -5.12 10.04
CA LEU A 80 7.54 -4.07 9.31
C LEU A 80 7.65 -4.44 7.84
N LEU A 81 6.63 -4.12 7.03
CA LEU A 81 6.59 -4.45 5.62
C LEU A 81 7.34 -3.44 4.75
N PHE A 82 7.18 -2.14 5.04
CA PHE A 82 7.82 -1.11 4.22
C PHE A 82 9.35 -1.20 4.30
N ARG A 83 9.96 -1.17 3.14
CA ARG A 83 11.41 -1.35 2.96
C ARG A 83 11.90 -0.79 1.64
N SER A 84 13.22 -0.54 1.51
CA SER A 84 13.86 -0.23 0.25
C SER A 84 14.68 -1.41 -0.25
N LEU A 85 14.70 -1.56 -1.56
CA LEU A 85 15.48 -2.57 -2.26
C LEU A 85 16.15 -1.92 -3.47
N ASP A 86 17.48 -2.03 -3.56
CA ASP A 86 18.23 -1.49 -4.70
C ASP A 86 18.43 -2.57 -5.75
N PHE A 87 18.13 -2.24 -7.00
CA PHE A 87 18.50 -3.02 -8.16
C PHE A 87 19.71 -2.38 -8.84
N GLY A 88 20.86 -2.62 -8.27
CA GLY A 88 22.11 -1.97 -8.64
C GLY A 88 21.99 -0.43 -8.59
N ARG A 89 22.40 0.24 -9.65
CA ARG A 89 22.23 1.69 -9.82
C ARG A 89 21.04 2.05 -10.71
N LEU A 90 20.34 1.04 -11.23
CA LEU A 90 19.21 1.25 -12.13
C LEU A 90 17.99 1.76 -11.40
N ALA A 91 17.61 1.11 -10.30
CA ALA A 91 16.39 1.47 -9.59
C ALA A 91 16.51 1.24 -8.08
N THR A 92 15.88 2.11 -7.31
CA THR A 92 15.55 1.89 -5.90
C THR A 92 14.05 1.70 -5.78
N PHE A 93 13.63 0.55 -5.26
CA PHE A 93 12.24 0.25 -4.95
C PHE A 93 11.94 0.65 -3.51
N HIS A 94 11.02 1.58 -3.32
CA HIS A 94 10.43 1.93 -2.03
C HIS A 94 9.10 1.19 -1.91
N VAL A 95 9.13 0.05 -1.25
CA VAL A 95 7.93 -0.78 -1.03
C VAL A 95 7.16 -0.20 0.16
N LEU A 96 5.93 0.21 -0.06
CA LEU A 96 5.09 0.85 0.97
C LEU A 96 4.11 -0.14 1.58
N ASP A 97 3.57 0.26 2.71
CA ASP A 97 2.43 -0.33 3.39
C ASP A 97 1.38 0.76 3.63
N THR A 98 0.36 0.79 2.80
CA THR A 98 -0.72 1.77 2.89
C THR A 98 -1.93 1.25 3.67
N ARG A 99 -1.81 0.12 4.39
CA ARG A 99 -2.90 -0.47 5.16
C ARG A 99 -2.69 -0.40 6.67
N GLN A 100 -1.52 -0.81 7.14
CA GLN A 100 -1.27 -0.97 8.58
C GLN A 100 -1.21 0.36 9.35
N TYR A 101 -0.82 1.45 8.69
CA TYR A 101 -0.53 2.73 9.34
C TYR A 101 -1.53 3.84 9.01
N ARG A 102 -2.53 3.54 8.18
CA ARG A 102 -3.49 4.55 7.75
C ARG A 102 -4.50 4.91 8.81
N THR A 103 -4.99 6.12 8.75
CA THR A 103 -6.22 6.53 9.44
C THR A 103 -7.44 5.96 8.72
N ASP A 104 -8.58 5.96 9.40
CA ASP A 104 -9.85 5.57 8.77
C ASP A 104 -10.14 6.39 7.51
N GLN A 105 -10.91 5.81 6.58
CA GLN A 105 -11.27 6.47 5.34
C GLN A 105 -12.14 7.71 5.61
N PRO A 106 -11.75 8.88 5.06
CA PRO A 106 -12.55 10.09 5.25
C PRO A 106 -13.94 9.93 4.61
N GLN A 107 -14.95 10.54 5.21
CA GLN A 107 -16.36 10.44 4.79
C GLN A 107 -16.92 8.99 4.80
N GLY A 108 -16.27 8.08 5.51
CA GLY A 108 -16.52 6.63 5.38
C GLY A 108 -15.98 6.09 4.06
N ASP A 109 -15.95 4.77 3.92
CA ASP A 109 -15.48 4.11 2.71
C ASP A 109 -16.40 4.33 1.49
N GLY A 110 -15.93 3.92 0.30
CA GLY A 110 -16.66 3.96 -0.96
C GLY A 110 -16.32 5.16 -1.84
N ARG A 111 -17.23 5.45 -2.79
CA ARG A 111 -17.03 6.54 -3.75
C ARG A 111 -17.73 7.79 -3.26
N LYS A 112 -16.99 8.89 -3.12
CA LYS A 112 -17.49 10.16 -2.60
C LYS A 112 -17.01 11.34 -3.44
N PRO A 113 -17.77 12.45 -3.46
CA PRO A 113 -17.29 13.69 -4.07
C PRO A 113 -16.12 14.28 -3.28
N PRO A 114 -15.24 15.04 -3.94
CA PRO A 114 -14.19 15.79 -3.25
C PRO A 114 -14.78 16.74 -2.20
N SER A 115 -14.15 16.79 -1.03
CA SER A 115 -14.55 17.68 0.06
C SER A 115 -13.33 18.30 0.76
N PRO A 116 -13.49 19.36 1.55
CA PRO A 116 -12.41 19.91 2.37
C PRO A 116 -11.82 18.93 3.37
N GLU A 117 -12.57 17.93 3.81
CA GLU A 117 -12.12 16.88 4.75
C GLU A 117 -10.92 16.09 4.21
N LEU A 118 -10.85 15.88 2.88
CA LEU A 118 -9.73 15.18 2.23
C LEU A 118 -8.40 15.95 2.34
N LEU A 119 -8.46 17.21 2.77
CA LEU A 119 -7.28 18.06 3.00
C LEU A 119 -6.88 18.14 4.49
N ASP A 120 -7.49 17.34 5.35
CA ASP A 120 -7.11 17.27 6.77
C ASP A 120 -5.67 16.72 6.89
N PRO A 121 -4.73 17.47 7.50
CA PRO A 121 -3.35 17.02 7.66
C PRO A 121 -3.20 15.81 8.61
N ARG A 122 -4.25 15.46 9.36
CA ARG A 122 -4.29 14.27 10.21
C ARG A 122 -4.58 12.99 9.42
N GLY A 123 -5.22 13.11 8.25
CA GLY A 123 -5.49 12.00 7.35
C GLY A 123 -4.19 11.48 6.74
N THR A 124 -3.88 10.21 6.91
CA THR A 124 -2.66 9.60 6.40
C THR A 124 -2.86 8.16 5.92
N LEU A 125 -2.20 7.78 4.82
CA LEU A 125 -2.05 6.41 4.37
C LEU A 125 -0.77 5.76 4.93
N LEU A 126 0.27 6.55 5.16
CA LEU A 126 1.61 6.06 5.49
C LEU A 126 1.91 6.06 6.98
N GLY A 127 1.23 6.90 7.75
CA GLY A 127 1.63 7.21 9.11
C GLY A 127 2.95 7.99 9.16
N GLU A 128 3.27 8.58 10.30
CA GLU A 128 4.42 9.47 10.45
C GLU A 128 5.76 8.75 10.23
N ARG A 129 5.91 7.57 10.82
CA ARG A 129 7.16 6.81 10.76
C ARG A 129 7.53 6.40 9.33
N GLN A 130 6.58 5.82 8.60
CA GLN A 130 6.83 5.39 7.22
C GLN A 130 7.05 6.59 6.30
N ARG A 131 6.30 7.68 6.51
CA ARG A 131 6.46 8.92 5.76
C ARG A 131 7.87 9.51 5.90
N ALA A 132 8.37 9.63 7.14
CA ALA A 132 9.72 10.13 7.40
C ALA A 132 10.79 9.22 6.77
N TRP A 133 10.59 7.90 6.84
CA TRP A 133 11.45 6.92 6.19
C TRP A 133 11.45 7.07 4.66
N LEU A 134 10.28 7.24 4.04
CA LEU A 134 10.15 7.43 2.59
C LEU A 134 10.84 8.71 2.12
N ASP A 135 10.56 9.84 2.78
CA ASP A 135 11.16 11.14 2.47
C ASP A 135 12.70 11.03 2.49
N ALA A 136 13.26 10.48 3.56
CA ALA A 136 14.70 10.28 3.71
C ALA A 136 15.27 9.25 2.72
N GLY A 137 14.49 8.23 2.35
CA GLY A 137 14.88 7.24 1.35
C GLY A 137 15.00 7.83 -0.04
N LEU A 138 14.02 8.63 -0.45
CA LEU A 138 14.00 9.33 -1.73
C LEU A 138 15.15 10.34 -1.86
N GLU A 139 15.47 11.06 -0.80
CA GLU A 139 16.57 12.02 -0.79
C GLU A 139 17.96 11.36 -0.90
N ARG A 140 18.13 10.18 -0.32
CA ARG A 140 19.40 9.43 -0.33
C ARG A 140 19.57 8.49 -1.51
N SER A 141 18.53 8.27 -2.30
CA SER A 141 18.56 7.30 -3.39
C SER A 141 19.62 7.63 -4.43
N ALA A 142 20.47 6.65 -4.74
CA ALA A 142 21.45 6.70 -5.82
C ALA A 142 20.92 6.07 -7.12
N GLY A 143 19.73 5.49 -7.11
CA GLY A 143 19.09 4.87 -8.26
C GLY A 143 18.76 5.87 -9.37
N THR A 144 18.84 5.42 -10.62
CA THR A 144 18.35 6.21 -11.77
C THR A 144 16.84 6.41 -11.69
N TRP A 145 16.13 5.38 -11.26
CA TRP A 145 14.68 5.38 -11.08
C TRP A 145 14.33 5.19 -9.60
N ASN A 146 13.37 5.94 -9.12
CA ASN A 146 12.76 5.78 -7.79
C ASN A 146 11.36 5.22 -7.94
N VAL A 147 11.18 3.96 -7.61
CA VAL A 147 9.93 3.24 -7.80
C VAL A 147 9.21 3.11 -6.46
N LEU A 148 8.06 3.76 -6.31
CA LEU A 148 7.15 3.52 -5.20
C LEU A 148 6.26 2.32 -5.56
N ALA A 149 6.55 1.17 -4.96
CA ALA A 149 5.74 -0.05 -5.09
C ALA A 149 4.74 -0.09 -3.94
N GLN A 150 3.46 0.11 -4.25
CA GLN A 150 2.44 0.32 -3.23
C GLN A 150 1.07 -0.24 -3.66
N GLN A 151 0.05 -0.11 -2.82
CA GLN A 151 -1.20 -0.84 -2.92
C GLN A 151 -2.21 -0.16 -3.86
N VAL A 152 -2.58 1.08 -3.55
CA VAL A 152 -3.81 1.72 -4.05
C VAL A 152 -3.51 2.86 -5.04
N MET A 153 -4.45 3.19 -5.93
CA MET A 153 -4.26 4.18 -6.99
C MET A 153 -3.89 5.56 -6.43
N MET A 154 -2.76 6.12 -6.90
CA MET A 154 -2.29 7.45 -6.51
C MET A 154 -2.87 8.56 -7.40
N ALA A 155 -3.13 8.27 -8.67
CA ALA A 155 -3.74 9.24 -9.56
C ALA A 155 -5.19 9.56 -9.16
N ARG A 156 -5.64 10.76 -9.50
CA ARG A 156 -7.03 11.19 -9.26
C ARG A 156 -7.92 10.68 -10.39
N VAL A 157 -8.36 9.44 -10.25
CA VAL A 157 -9.29 8.84 -11.20
C VAL A 157 -10.71 9.24 -10.82
N ASP A 158 -11.46 9.76 -11.79
CA ASP A 158 -12.90 9.98 -11.64
C ASP A 158 -13.64 8.65 -11.91
N LEU A 159 -14.39 8.20 -10.93
CA LEU A 159 -15.15 6.96 -10.98
C LEU A 159 -16.64 7.17 -11.29
N ALA A 160 -17.06 8.41 -11.54
CA ALA A 160 -18.42 8.72 -11.96
C ALA A 160 -18.63 8.48 -13.46
N ARG A 161 -19.89 8.20 -13.82
CA ARG A 161 -20.31 8.09 -15.24
C ARG A 161 -21.04 9.34 -15.73
N GLY A 162 -21.16 10.37 -14.91
CA GLY A 162 -21.95 11.58 -15.16
C GLY A 162 -21.15 12.85 -14.95
N PRO A 163 -21.81 13.99 -14.77
CA PRO A 163 -21.15 15.28 -14.54
C PRO A 163 -20.54 15.44 -13.14
N GLU A 164 -20.84 14.51 -12.24
CA GLU A 164 -20.28 14.49 -10.89
C GLU A 164 -18.85 13.95 -10.94
N VAL A 165 -18.04 14.35 -9.98
CA VAL A 165 -16.70 13.78 -9.78
C VAL A 165 -16.72 12.95 -8.51
N LEU A 166 -16.39 11.65 -8.63
CA LEU A 166 -16.32 10.73 -7.51
C LEU A 166 -14.95 10.06 -7.44
N HIS A 167 -14.36 10.05 -6.25
CA HIS A 167 -13.13 9.32 -5.96
C HIS A 167 -13.37 8.22 -4.94
N SER A 168 -12.56 7.15 -5.00
CA SER A 168 -12.53 6.16 -3.92
C SER A 168 -11.86 6.75 -2.68
N MET A 169 -12.53 6.65 -1.54
CA MET A 169 -11.98 7.12 -0.25
C MET A 169 -10.93 6.16 0.28
N ASP A 170 -10.88 4.95 -0.19
CA ASP A 170 -9.85 3.97 0.15
C ASP A 170 -8.50 4.19 -0.56
N GLN A 171 -8.48 5.01 -1.62
CA GLN A 171 -7.30 5.32 -2.42
C GLN A 171 -6.69 6.68 -2.07
N TRP A 172 -5.55 7.04 -2.66
CA TRP A 172 -4.86 8.29 -2.38
C TRP A 172 -5.69 9.57 -2.51
N PRO A 173 -6.66 9.66 -3.45
CA PRO A 173 -7.57 10.82 -3.48
C PRO A 173 -8.37 11.03 -2.20
N GLY A 174 -8.68 9.97 -1.44
CA GLY A 174 -9.27 10.08 -0.10
C GLY A 174 -8.34 10.76 0.92
N TYR A 175 -7.05 10.67 0.73
CA TYR A 175 -6.00 11.25 1.58
C TYR A 175 -5.23 12.34 0.82
N GLU A 176 -5.97 13.27 0.22
CA GLU A 176 -5.45 14.25 -0.74
C GLU A 176 -4.36 15.15 -0.16
N PHE A 177 -4.42 15.47 1.14
CA PHE A 177 -3.35 16.23 1.80
C PHE A 177 -2.01 15.50 1.72
N GLU A 178 -1.97 14.22 2.09
CA GLU A 178 -0.73 13.43 2.05
C GLU A 178 -0.30 13.15 0.61
N ARG A 179 -1.25 12.85 -0.29
CA ARG A 179 -0.96 12.69 -1.72
C ARG A 179 -0.23 13.90 -2.29
N ARG A 180 -0.78 15.10 -2.06
CA ARG A 180 -0.13 16.35 -2.51
C ARG A 180 1.23 16.57 -1.88
N ARG A 181 1.41 16.14 -0.63
CA ARG A 181 2.69 16.24 0.06
C ARG A 181 3.74 15.34 -0.59
N VAL A 182 3.43 14.08 -0.91
CA VAL A 182 4.35 13.17 -1.60
C VAL A 182 4.70 13.69 -2.99
N VAL A 183 3.72 14.12 -3.78
CA VAL A 183 3.96 14.67 -5.12
C VAL A 183 4.81 15.96 -5.06
N ARG A 184 4.54 16.82 -4.08
CA ARG A 184 5.39 18.01 -3.87
C ARG A 184 6.83 17.64 -3.49
N HIS A 185 7.02 16.61 -2.66
CA HIS A 185 8.34 16.13 -2.30
C HIS A 185 9.14 15.70 -3.53
N PHE A 186 8.52 14.97 -4.47
CA PHE A 186 9.19 14.62 -5.74
C PHE A 186 9.71 15.85 -6.48
N ARG A 187 8.88 16.88 -6.60
CA ARG A 187 9.23 18.12 -7.31
C ARG A 187 10.28 18.96 -6.55
N ASP A 188 10.02 19.22 -5.27
CA ASP A 188 10.78 20.18 -4.48
C ASP A 188 12.17 19.64 -4.12
N ARG A 189 12.30 18.33 -3.95
CA ARG A 189 13.58 17.62 -3.71
C ARG A 189 14.23 17.12 -5.01
N ARG A 190 13.61 17.37 -6.16
CA ARG A 190 14.09 16.92 -7.48
C ARG A 190 14.41 15.42 -7.49
N VAL A 191 13.49 14.62 -6.95
CA VAL A 191 13.64 13.16 -6.94
C VAL A 191 13.79 12.66 -8.38
N LYS A 192 14.82 11.85 -8.63
CA LYS A 192 15.13 11.38 -9.99
C LYS A 192 14.09 10.34 -10.44
N ASN A 193 13.47 10.59 -11.59
CA ASN A 193 12.59 9.68 -12.29
C ASN A 193 11.64 8.92 -11.34
N PRO A 194 10.77 9.60 -10.58
CA PRO A 194 9.83 8.92 -9.69
C PRO A 194 8.77 8.19 -10.52
N VAL A 195 8.53 6.93 -10.19
CA VAL A 195 7.49 6.07 -10.78
C VAL A 195 6.68 5.46 -9.65
N VAL A 196 5.36 5.49 -9.76
CA VAL A 196 4.46 4.80 -8.83
C VAL A 196 3.83 3.62 -9.54
N ILE A 197 4.01 2.44 -8.99
CA ILE A 197 3.32 1.22 -9.42
C ILE A 197 2.33 0.79 -8.35
N THR A 198 1.14 0.36 -8.79
CA THR A 198 0.04 0.06 -7.88
C THR A 198 -0.87 -1.04 -8.43
N GLY A 199 -1.73 -1.57 -7.58
CA GLY A 199 -2.78 -2.53 -7.87
C GLY A 199 -4.17 -2.00 -7.54
N ASP A 200 -5.01 -2.83 -6.93
CA ASP A 200 -6.32 -2.54 -6.33
C ASP A 200 -7.43 -2.14 -7.32
N ILE A 201 -7.19 -1.21 -8.22
CA ILE A 201 -8.20 -0.58 -9.08
C ILE A 201 -8.85 -1.52 -10.12
N HIS A 202 -8.37 -2.74 -10.27
CA HIS A 202 -8.88 -3.80 -11.16
C HIS A 202 -8.99 -3.39 -12.64
N SER A 203 -8.15 -2.47 -13.09
CA SER A 203 -8.07 -2.00 -14.46
C SER A 203 -6.68 -1.43 -14.75
N ASN A 204 -6.33 -1.28 -16.03
CA ASN A 204 -5.02 -0.80 -16.45
C ASN A 204 -5.05 0.71 -16.68
N TRP A 205 -4.14 1.43 -16.02
CA TRP A 205 -4.01 2.87 -16.10
C TRP A 205 -2.54 3.26 -16.30
N ALA A 206 -2.32 4.28 -17.12
CA ALA A 206 -1.06 4.99 -17.21
C ALA A 206 -1.38 6.49 -17.04
N ASN A 207 -0.83 7.11 -16.01
CA ASN A 207 -1.10 8.51 -15.65
C ASN A 207 0.21 9.27 -15.54
N GLU A 208 0.20 10.56 -15.92
CA GLU A 208 1.31 11.51 -15.79
C GLU A 208 1.00 12.58 -14.73
#